data_715e7ffeef5353368850b8adaef33897
#
_entry.id   715e7ffeef5353368850b8adaef33897
#
_cell.length_a   1.000
_cell.length_b   1.000
_cell.length_c   1.000
_cell.angle_alpha   90.00
_cell.angle_beta   90.00
_cell.angle_gamma   90.00
#
_symmetry.space_group_name_H-M   'P 1'
#
loop_
_entity.id
_entity.type
_entity.pdbx_description
1 polymer ?
#
loop_
_entity_poly.entity_id
_entity_poly.type
_entity_poly.pdbx_seq_one_letter_code
_entity_poly.pdbx_strand_id
1 'polypeptide(L)'
;KEDLLKLFANDKYVKPIIFYCDTISIFSISHPSKIRINDIEKYLSTVSVILIGTGERSILLNETLIYNMQTKNKGLEFMNTESACKTHNLLLSEKRSFASILYP
;
A
#
# COMPACT_ATOMS: atom_id res chain seq x y z
N LYS A 1 2.36 17.35 -7.80
CA LYS A 1 1.92 15.95 -7.59
C LYS A 1 0.50 15.90 -7.11
N GLU A 2 -0.23 14.90 -7.53
CA GLU A 2 -1.61 14.73 -7.14
C GLU A 2 -1.73 14.24 -5.69
N ASP A 3 -2.74 14.75 -5.01
CA ASP A 3 -3.06 14.32 -3.66
C ASP A 3 -3.91 13.05 -3.74
N LEU A 4 -3.35 11.92 -3.33
CA LEU A 4 -4.05 10.64 -3.38
C LEU A 4 -5.36 10.66 -2.59
N LEU A 5 -5.38 11.35 -1.44
CA LEU A 5 -6.59 11.43 -0.64
C LEU A 5 -7.73 12.08 -1.43
N LYS A 6 -7.45 13.16 -2.15
CA LYS A 6 -8.46 13.82 -2.98
C LYS A 6 -8.93 12.93 -4.13
N LEU A 7 -8.01 12.17 -4.73
CA LEU A 7 -8.36 11.28 -5.83
C LEU A 7 -9.33 10.19 -5.37
N PHE A 8 -9.11 9.62 -4.20
CA PHE A 8 -10.03 8.64 -3.65
C PHE A 8 -11.34 9.27 -3.21
N ALA A 9 -11.28 10.46 -2.60
CA ALA A 9 -12.50 11.16 -2.16
C ALA A 9 -13.42 11.50 -3.32
N ASN A 10 -12.86 11.73 -4.51
CA ASN A 10 -13.63 12.06 -5.71
C ASN A 10 -13.98 10.81 -6.54
N ASP A 11 -13.81 9.63 -5.97
CA ASP A 11 -14.11 8.35 -6.64
C ASP A 11 -13.38 8.18 -7.97
N LYS A 12 -12.25 8.84 -8.11
CA LYS A 12 -11.46 8.71 -9.34
C LYS A 12 -10.87 7.31 -9.49
N TYR A 13 -10.55 6.67 -8.39
CA TYR A 13 -10.05 5.29 -8.41
C TYR A 13 -11.14 4.37 -7.87
N VAL A 14 -11.58 3.44 -8.72
CA VAL A 14 -12.60 2.45 -8.36
C VAL A 14 -11.99 1.05 -8.23
N LYS A 15 -10.69 0.93 -8.48
CA LYS A 15 -9.94 -0.32 -8.36
C LYS A 15 -8.71 -0.11 -7.50
N PRO A 16 -8.18 -1.17 -6.88
CA PRO A 16 -6.94 -1.03 -6.13
C PRO A 16 -5.80 -0.56 -7.01
N ILE A 17 -4.96 0.29 -6.45
CA ILE A 17 -3.80 0.80 -7.16
C ILE A 17 -2.54 0.54 -6.33
N ILE A 18 -1.40 0.54 -7.00
CA ILE A 18 -0.10 0.56 -6.35
C ILE A 18 0.66 1.78 -6.83
N PHE A 19 1.20 2.54 -5.88
CA PHE A 19 2.08 3.66 -6.15
C PHE A 19 3.52 3.21 -5.88
N TYR A 20 4.34 3.23 -6.93
CA TYR A 20 5.73 2.78 -6.83
C TYR A 20 6.57 3.54 -7.83
N CYS A 21 7.70 4.10 -7.38
CA CYS A 21 8.63 4.86 -8.23
C CYS A 21 7.92 5.97 -9.02
N ASP A 22 7.10 6.76 -8.33
CA ASP A 22 6.32 7.86 -8.91
C ASP A 22 5.34 7.43 -9.99
N THR A 23 5.02 6.15 -10.07
CA THR A 23 4.09 5.60 -11.05
C THR A 23 2.91 4.95 -10.34
N ILE A 24 1.72 5.19 -10.85
CA ILE A 24 0.49 4.59 -10.33
C ILE A 24 0.04 3.52 -11.32
N SER A 25 -0.17 2.31 -10.84
CA SER A 25 -0.63 1.17 -11.65
C SER A 25 -1.78 0.47 -10.95
N ILE A 26 -2.58 -0.28 -11.71
CA ILE A 26 -3.63 -1.11 -11.13
C ILE A 26 -2.99 -2.27 -10.37
N PHE A 27 -3.50 -2.54 -9.17
CA PHE A 27 -3.06 -3.69 -8.39
C PHE A 27 -4.10 -4.81 -8.56
N SER A 28 -3.65 -6.00 -8.92
CA SER A 28 -4.55 -7.07 -9.37
C SER A 28 -5.27 -7.83 -8.26
N ILE A 29 -4.82 -7.71 -7.00
CA ILE A 29 -5.43 -8.46 -5.90
C ILE A 29 -6.64 -7.69 -5.40
N SER A 30 -7.83 -8.29 -5.52
CA SER A 30 -9.11 -7.60 -5.33
C SER A 30 -9.43 -7.26 -3.87
N HIS A 31 -8.82 -7.94 -2.90
CA HIS A 31 -9.10 -7.71 -1.49
C HIS A 31 -7.80 -7.73 -0.69
N PRO A 32 -7.63 -6.80 0.28
CA PRO A 32 -6.35 -6.72 0.98
C PRO A 32 -6.00 -7.98 1.79
N SER A 33 -6.99 -8.72 2.28
CA SER A 33 -6.73 -9.95 3.03
C SER A 33 -6.16 -11.08 2.15
N LYS A 34 -6.23 -10.92 0.84
CA LYS A 34 -5.75 -11.93 -0.11
C LYS A 34 -4.35 -11.65 -0.63
N ILE A 35 -3.74 -10.56 -0.22
CA ILE A 35 -2.37 -10.24 -0.64
C ILE A 35 -1.40 -11.25 -0.02
N ARG A 36 -0.54 -11.83 -0.86
CA ARG A 36 0.50 -12.76 -0.44
C ARG A 36 1.87 -12.18 -0.77
N ILE A 37 2.90 -12.73 -0.15
CA ILE A 37 4.26 -12.25 -0.38
C ILE A 37 4.62 -12.27 -1.87
N ASN A 38 4.18 -13.27 -2.61
CA ASN A 38 4.47 -13.36 -4.04
C ASN A 38 3.90 -12.20 -4.84
N ASP A 39 2.82 -11.60 -4.36
CA ASP A 39 2.17 -10.49 -5.07
C ASP A 39 2.97 -9.20 -4.99
N ILE A 40 3.84 -9.07 -3.99
CA ILE A 40 4.59 -7.85 -3.74
C ILE A 40 6.10 -8.07 -3.77
N GLU A 41 6.54 -9.30 -3.97
CA GLU A 41 7.95 -9.67 -3.84
C GLU A 41 8.85 -8.85 -4.76
N LYS A 42 8.39 -8.54 -5.95
CA LYS A 42 9.20 -7.80 -6.92
C LYS A 42 9.55 -6.39 -6.46
N TYR A 43 8.79 -5.83 -5.50
CA TYR A 43 9.10 -4.50 -4.98
C TYR A 43 10.06 -4.53 -3.81
N LEU A 44 10.19 -5.68 -3.13
CA LEU A 44 10.89 -5.77 -1.86
C LEU A 44 12.40 -5.58 -1.97
N SER A 45 12.95 -5.76 -3.17
CA SER A 45 14.39 -5.53 -3.37
C SER A 45 14.75 -4.04 -3.35
N THR A 46 13.78 -3.17 -3.60
CA THR A 46 14.03 -1.73 -3.76
C THR A 46 13.33 -0.87 -2.72
N VAL A 47 12.38 -1.41 -1.97
CA VAL A 47 11.70 -0.64 -0.94
C VAL A 47 11.92 -1.24 0.44
N SER A 48 11.90 -0.39 1.45
CA SER A 48 12.04 -0.82 2.85
C SER A 48 10.67 -0.97 3.54
N VAL A 49 9.62 -0.38 2.98
CA VAL A 49 8.28 -0.38 3.59
C VAL A 49 7.24 -0.61 2.51
N ILE A 50 6.26 -1.47 2.83
CA ILE A 50 5.02 -1.60 2.05
C ILE A 50 3.91 -1.00 2.91
N LEU A 51 3.18 -0.04 2.34
CA LEU A 51 2.04 0.61 2.98
C LEU A 51 0.78 0.12 2.29
N ILE A 52 -0.21 -0.31 3.06
CA ILE A 52 -1.46 -0.82 2.50
C ILE A 52 -2.63 -0.05 3.12
N GLY A 53 -3.42 0.58 2.25
CA GLY A 53 -4.70 1.17 2.61
C GLY A 53 -5.80 0.18 2.29
N THR A 54 -6.54 -0.25 3.30
CA THR A 54 -7.45 -1.40 3.18
C THR A 54 -8.88 -1.02 2.79
N GLY A 55 -9.11 0.22 2.36
CA GLY A 55 -10.43 0.68 2.00
C GLY A 55 -11.04 1.51 3.11
N GLU A 56 -12.37 1.49 3.20
CA GLU A 56 -13.09 2.31 4.16
C GLU A 56 -12.76 1.95 5.60
N ARG A 57 -12.49 0.67 5.87
CA ARG A 57 -12.19 0.17 7.21
C ARG A 57 -10.81 -0.45 7.26
N SER A 58 -10.21 -0.43 8.44
CA SER A 58 -8.98 -1.17 8.67
C SER A 58 -9.31 -2.67 8.66
N ILE A 59 -8.59 -3.43 7.84
CA ILE A 59 -8.79 -4.86 7.68
C ILE A 59 -7.49 -5.56 8.03
N LEU A 60 -7.57 -6.63 8.82
CA LEU A 60 -6.40 -7.40 9.18
C LEU A 60 -5.88 -8.16 7.95
N LEU A 61 -4.59 -8.05 7.71
CA LEU A 61 -3.95 -8.73 6.59
C LEU A 61 -3.71 -10.20 6.92
N ASN A 62 -3.37 -10.97 5.90
CA ASN A 62 -3.04 -12.39 6.06
C ASN A 62 -1.83 -12.53 7.00
N GLU A 63 -1.95 -13.41 7.98
CA GLU A 63 -0.89 -13.61 8.98
C GLU A 63 0.42 -14.09 8.35
N THR A 64 0.32 -14.92 7.32
CA THR A 64 1.51 -15.41 6.62
C THR A 64 2.26 -14.28 5.94
N LEU A 65 1.52 -13.32 5.35
CA LEU A 65 2.14 -12.14 4.76
C LEU A 65 2.89 -11.34 5.83
N ILE A 66 2.25 -11.10 6.97
CA ILE A 66 2.86 -10.35 8.06
C ILE A 66 4.15 -11.05 8.52
N TYR A 67 4.08 -12.36 8.71
CA TYR A 67 5.25 -13.15 9.13
C TYR A 67 6.37 -13.05 8.09
N ASN A 68 6.05 -13.24 6.82
CA ASN A 68 7.06 -13.20 5.76
C ASN A 68 7.74 -11.82 5.67
N MET A 69 6.98 -10.75 5.87
CA MET A 69 7.57 -9.41 5.86
C MET A 69 8.54 -9.24 7.03
N GLN A 70 8.18 -9.77 8.20
CA GLN A 70 9.06 -9.72 9.37
C GLN A 70 10.35 -10.48 9.13
N THR A 71 10.26 -11.69 8.55
CA THR A 71 11.47 -12.50 8.30
C THR A 71 12.39 -11.85 7.27
N LYS A 72 11.82 -11.06 6.35
CA LYS A 72 12.62 -10.33 5.36
C LYS A 72 13.13 -8.99 5.90
N ASN A 73 12.80 -8.66 7.13
CA ASN A 73 13.18 -7.39 7.77
C ASN A 73 12.68 -6.19 6.98
N LYS A 74 11.45 -6.28 6.46
CA LYS A 74 10.79 -5.19 5.73
C LYS A 74 9.63 -4.67 6.54
N GLY A 75 9.40 -3.35 6.48
CA GLY A 75 8.26 -2.73 7.16
C GLY A 75 6.97 -3.03 6.42
N LEU A 76 5.93 -3.31 7.19
CA LEU A 76 4.58 -3.48 6.66
C LEU A 76 3.63 -2.68 7.54
N GLU A 77 2.97 -1.68 6.95
CA GLU A 77 1.98 -0.88 7.65
C GLU A 77 0.66 -0.98 6.90
N PHE A 78 -0.43 -1.15 7.65
CA PHE A 78 -1.75 -1.22 7.02
C PHE A 78 -2.78 -0.53 7.91
N MET A 79 -3.72 0.12 7.26
CA MET A 79 -4.73 0.94 7.90
C MET A 79 -5.83 1.23 6.87
N ASN A 80 -6.91 1.91 7.27
CA ASN A 80 -7.89 2.32 6.27
C ASN A 80 -7.22 3.27 5.26
N THR A 81 -7.84 3.41 4.09
CA THR A 81 -7.20 4.13 2.98
C THR A 81 -7.03 5.62 3.25
N GLU A 82 -7.98 6.24 3.95
CA GLU A 82 -7.82 7.65 4.31
C GLU A 82 -6.55 7.88 5.13
N SER A 83 -6.35 7.05 6.16
CA SER A 83 -5.15 7.12 7.00
C SER A 83 -3.89 6.77 6.20
N ALA A 84 -4.00 5.79 5.30
CA ALA A 84 -2.86 5.39 4.48
C ALA A 84 -2.42 6.51 3.54
N CYS A 85 -3.36 7.27 2.99
CA CYS A 85 -2.99 8.41 2.14
C CYS A 85 -2.21 9.46 2.91
N LYS A 86 -2.56 9.69 4.17
CA LYS A 86 -1.82 10.62 5.02
C LYS A 86 -0.42 10.10 5.33
N THR A 87 -0.32 8.80 5.64
CA THR A 87 0.97 8.16 5.87
C THR A 87 1.83 8.17 4.60
N HIS A 88 1.22 7.95 3.44
CA HIS A 88 1.91 8.03 2.16
C HIS A 88 2.56 9.41 1.97
N ASN A 89 1.82 10.48 2.25
CA ASN A 89 2.37 11.82 2.13
C ASN A 89 3.54 12.05 3.10
N LEU A 90 3.43 11.50 4.31
CA LEU A 90 4.51 11.58 5.28
C LEU A 90 5.76 10.86 4.79
N LEU A 91 5.61 9.63 4.27
CA LEU A 91 6.74 8.87 3.75
C LEU A 91 7.42 9.59 2.58
N LEU A 92 6.62 10.23 1.72
CA LEU A 92 7.19 11.04 0.64
C LEU A 92 8.05 12.17 1.20
N SER A 93 7.56 12.87 2.21
CA SER A 93 8.29 14.01 2.78
C SER A 93 9.57 13.56 3.48
N GLU A 94 9.59 12.34 4.01
CA GLU A 94 10.76 11.75 4.66
C GLU A 94 11.73 11.12 3.67
N LYS A 95 11.38 11.10 2.40
CA LYS A 95 12.20 10.49 1.33
C LYS A 95 12.52 9.03 1.61
N ARG A 96 11.54 8.31 2.20
CA ARG A 96 11.68 6.88 2.46
C ARG A 96 11.42 6.09 1.19
N SER A 97 12.08 4.94 1.04
CA SER A 97 11.79 4.04 -0.08
C SER A 97 10.60 3.16 0.30
N PHE A 98 9.51 3.30 -0.43
CA PHE A 98 8.29 2.58 -0.08
C PHE A 98 7.41 2.39 -1.32
N ALA A 99 6.47 1.46 -1.21
CA ALA A 99 5.39 1.30 -2.17
C ALA A 99 4.06 1.34 -1.40
N SER A 100 3.05 1.96 -1.99
CA SER A 100 1.73 2.08 -1.37
C SER A 100 0.70 1.34 -2.21
N ILE A 101 -0.03 0.41 -1.59
CA ILE A 101 -1.13 -0.31 -2.21
C ILE A 101 -2.40 0.21 -1.57
N LEU A 102 -3.27 0.82 -2.37
CA LEU A 102 -4.42 1.54 -1.84
C LEU A 102 -5.70 0.97 -2.44
N TYR A 103 -6.61 0.54 -1.57
CA TYR A 103 -7.93 0.04 -1.95
C TYR A 103 -8.95 1.16 -1.80
N PRO A 104 -9.89 1.28 -2.75
CA PRO A 104 -10.94 2.31 -2.64
C PRO A 104 -11.90 2.05 -1.51
#